data_3ff2003e6657690c7a983c8c2d121f78
#
_entry.id   3ff2003e6657690c7a983c8c2d121f78
#
_cell.length_a   1.000
_cell.length_b   1.000
_cell.length_c   1.000
_cell.angle_alpha   90.00
_cell.angle_beta   90.00
_cell.angle_gamma   90.00
#
_symmetry.space_group_name_H-M   'P 1'
#
loop_
_entity.id
_entity.type
_entity.pdbx_description
1 polymer ?
#
loop_
_entity_poly.entity_id
_entity_poly.type
_entity_poly.pdbx_seq_one_letter_code
_entity_poly.pdbx_strand_id
1 'polypeptide(L)'
;MRNRFDSIYSHGIIRAAVCLPSLRVADPEFNLERTLALARQASKANVALALFPELGLSAYTNDDLFHQDALLDASKAAVARLVKASAGLVSVLVVGAPLRFEAKLFNCAVVIYRGRVLGLTTKTYLPNYREYYEKRQFASSREAINREVDFLGERVPFGNDQIGRASCRERV
;
A
#
# COMPACT_ATOMS: atom_id res chain seq x y z
N MET A 1 10.29 24.41 -21.70
CA MET A 1 8.90 23.92 -21.64
C MET A 1 8.81 22.66 -22.48
N ARG A 2 8.62 21.45 -21.87
CA ARG A 2 8.32 20.24 -22.66
C ARG A 2 6.98 20.45 -23.35
N ASN A 3 6.93 20.19 -24.65
CA ASN A 3 5.75 20.38 -25.47
C ASN A 3 4.61 19.52 -24.90
N ARG A 4 3.49 20.14 -24.52
CA ARG A 4 2.33 19.43 -23.93
C ARG A 4 1.80 18.31 -24.83
N PHE A 5 1.98 18.47 -26.16
CA PHE A 5 1.56 17.49 -27.14
C PHE A 5 2.30 16.15 -27.05
N ASP A 6 3.58 16.16 -26.66
CA ASP A 6 4.40 14.93 -26.58
C ASP A 6 4.10 14.09 -25.31
N SER A 7 3.24 14.56 -24.42
CA SER A 7 2.86 13.84 -23.20
C SER A 7 1.63 12.98 -23.45
N ILE A 8 1.72 11.67 -23.15
CA ILE A 8 0.57 10.75 -23.20
C ILE A 8 -0.59 11.23 -22.32
N TYR A 9 -0.28 11.91 -21.23
CA TYR A 9 -1.26 12.46 -20.29
C TYR A 9 -2.13 13.57 -20.93
N SER A 10 -1.62 14.29 -21.92
CA SER A 10 -2.38 15.29 -22.68
C SER A 10 -3.46 14.67 -23.56
N HIS A 11 -3.36 13.37 -23.81
CA HIS A 11 -4.30 12.59 -24.64
C HIS A 11 -5.25 11.72 -23.81
N GLY A 12 -5.36 11.97 -22.51
CA GLY A 12 -6.23 11.19 -21.62
C GLY A 12 -5.72 9.78 -21.31
N ILE A 13 -4.46 9.46 -21.65
CA ILE A 13 -3.83 8.16 -21.39
C ILE A 13 -3.01 8.27 -20.11
N ILE A 14 -3.11 7.28 -19.21
CA ILE A 14 -2.29 7.16 -18.02
C ILE A 14 -1.36 5.95 -18.13
N ARG A 15 -0.13 6.10 -17.62
CA ARG A 15 0.83 4.99 -17.50
C ARG A 15 0.73 4.41 -16.11
N ALA A 16 0.38 3.12 -16.01
CA ALA A 16 0.45 2.35 -14.77
C ALA A 16 1.57 1.31 -14.88
N ALA A 17 2.14 0.93 -13.73
CA ALA A 17 3.14 -0.13 -13.62
C ALA A 17 2.76 -1.11 -12.53
N VAL A 18 2.94 -2.41 -12.81
CA VAL A 18 2.97 -3.46 -11.81
C VAL A 18 4.44 -3.68 -11.45
N CYS A 19 4.76 -3.53 -10.17
CA CYS A 19 6.11 -3.59 -9.64
C CYS A 19 6.27 -4.86 -8.82
N LEU A 20 7.17 -5.75 -9.23
CA LEU A 20 7.43 -7.05 -8.57
C LEU A 20 8.83 -7.03 -7.94
N PRO A 21 9.00 -6.55 -6.71
CA PRO A 21 10.27 -6.58 -6.01
C PRO A 21 10.63 -8.02 -5.58
N SER A 22 11.92 -8.32 -5.48
CA SER A 22 12.36 -9.50 -4.74
C SER A 22 12.04 -9.30 -3.27
N LEU A 23 11.39 -10.29 -2.64
CA LEU A 23 10.93 -10.21 -1.26
C LEU A 23 11.61 -11.28 -0.39
N ARG A 24 11.72 -10.97 0.91
CA ARG A 24 12.07 -11.92 1.97
C ARG A 24 10.94 -12.01 2.97
N VAL A 25 10.63 -13.24 3.40
CA VAL A 25 9.62 -13.50 4.42
C VAL A 25 10.05 -12.86 5.74
N ALA A 26 9.14 -12.14 6.40
CA ALA A 26 9.34 -11.47 7.68
C ALA A 26 10.55 -10.50 7.74
N ASP A 27 10.94 -9.92 6.60
CA ASP A 27 12.03 -8.92 6.52
C ASP A 27 11.53 -7.60 5.91
N PRO A 28 10.73 -6.80 6.65
CA PRO A 28 10.18 -5.54 6.15
C PRO A 28 11.23 -4.52 5.73
N GLU A 29 12.41 -4.55 6.33
CA GLU A 29 13.51 -3.64 5.98
C GLU A 29 14.05 -3.93 4.57
N PHE A 30 14.37 -5.19 4.28
CA PHE A 30 14.80 -5.61 2.95
C PHE A 30 13.72 -5.32 1.91
N ASN A 31 12.47 -5.67 2.23
CA ASN A 31 11.34 -5.51 1.32
C ASN A 31 11.06 -4.03 1.00
N LEU A 32 11.20 -3.15 1.98
CA LEU A 32 11.12 -1.70 1.81
C LEU A 32 12.17 -1.19 0.82
N GLU A 33 13.43 -1.58 0.96
CA GLU A 33 14.50 -1.12 0.08
C GLU A 33 14.25 -1.55 -1.39
N ARG A 34 13.75 -2.77 -1.61
CA ARG A 34 13.39 -3.26 -2.94
C ARG A 34 12.17 -2.53 -3.51
N THR A 35 11.18 -2.27 -2.68
CA THR A 35 9.99 -1.49 -3.05
C THR A 35 10.38 -0.06 -3.43
N LEU A 36 11.23 0.61 -2.63
CA LEU A 36 11.72 1.95 -2.91
C LEU A 36 12.51 2.04 -4.22
N ALA A 37 13.34 1.04 -4.52
CA ALA A 37 14.10 1.01 -5.77
C ALA A 37 13.16 1.04 -6.98
N LEU A 38 12.13 0.19 -7.00
CA LEU A 38 11.13 0.15 -8.07
C LEU A 38 10.23 1.40 -8.09
N ALA A 39 9.85 1.95 -6.93
CA ALA A 39 9.08 3.19 -6.86
C ALA A 39 9.85 4.37 -7.49
N ARG A 40 11.15 4.46 -7.25
CA ARG A 40 12.02 5.47 -7.88
C ARG A 40 12.13 5.26 -9.40
N GLN A 41 12.22 4.00 -9.86
CA GLN A 41 12.24 3.69 -11.31
C GLN A 41 10.91 4.07 -11.97
N ALA A 42 9.77 3.72 -11.36
CA ALA A 42 8.45 4.09 -11.84
C ALA A 42 8.30 5.61 -11.94
N SER A 43 8.74 6.34 -10.91
CA SER A 43 8.70 7.80 -10.87
C SER A 43 9.57 8.42 -11.99
N LYS A 44 10.80 7.91 -12.20
CA LYS A 44 11.67 8.36 -13.32
C LYS A 44 11.05 8.10 -14.69
N ALA A 45 10.29 7.02 -14.83
CA ALA A 45 9.57 6.68 -16.07
C ALA A 45 8.24 7.44 -16.23
N ASN A 46 7.95 8.41 -15.35
CA ASN A 46 6.69 9.17 -15.31
C ASN A 46 5.46 8.23 -15.26
N VAL A 47 5.51 7.19 -14.45
CA VAL A 47 4.36 6.32 -14.17
C VAL A 47 3.42 7.06 -13.22
N ALA A 48 2.13 7.12 -13.54
CA ALA A 48 1.13 7.76 -12.68
C ALA A 48 0.77 6.89 -11.48
N LEU A 49 0.64 5.57 -11.69
CA LEU A 49 0.27 4.61 -10.65
C LEU A 49 1.24 3.42 -10.65
N ALA A 50 1.87 3.16 -9.52
CA ALA A 50 2.72 1.99 -9.28
C ALA A 50 2.06 1.06 -8.25
N LEU A 51 1.72 -0.15 -8.69
CA LEU A 51 1.07 -1.17 -7.88
C LEU A 51 2.09 -2.23 -7.45
N PHE A 52 2.14 -2.51 -6.16
CA PHE A 52 3.02 -3.50 -5.53
C PHE A 52 2.24 -4.72 -5.02
N PRO A 53 2.91 -5.86 -4.74
CA PRO A 53 2.25 -7.08 -4.31
C PRO A 53 1.47 -6.93 -3.00
N GLU A 54 0.45 -7.77 -2.86
CA GLU A 54 -0.25 -8.02 -1.61
C GLU A 54 0.75 -8.38 -0.50
N LEU A 55 0.60 -7.75 0.69
CA LEU A 55 1.51 -7.92 1.84
C LEU A 55 3.01 -7.75 1.49
N GLY A 56 3.33 -6.99 0.43
CA GLY A 56 4.68 -6.90 -0.12
C GLY A 56 5.73 -6.41 0.88
N LEU A 57 5.34 -5.64 1.90
CA LEU A 57 6.30 -5.19 2.91
C LEU A 57 6.67 -6.26 3.94
N SER A 58 5.83 -7.25 4.19
CA SER A 58 6.14 -8.37 5.10
C SER A 58 6.46 -9.68 4.38
N ALA A 59 6.11 -9.77 3.10
CA ALA A 59 5.81 -10.94 2.30
C ALA A 59 4.51 -11.62 2.74
N TYR A 60 4.01 -12.56 1.92
CA TYR A 60 2.69 -13.19 2.12
C TYR A 60 2.76 -14.37 3.08
N THR A 61 3.79 -15.21 3.00
CA THR A 61 3.89 -16.51 3.70
C THR A 61 4.53 -16.37 5.08
N ASN A 62 3.95 -15.55 5.96
CA ASN A 62 4.46 -15.34 7.32
C ASN A 62 3.77 -16.22 8.37
N ASP A 63 2.64 -16.86 8.02
CA ASP A 63 1.89 -17.74 8.92
C ASP A 63 1.65 -17.09 10.30
N ASP A 64 2.02 -17.75 11.38
CA ASP A 64 1.82 -17.27 12.75
C ASP A 64 2.72 -16.06 13.10
N LEU A 65 3.72 -15.72 12.29
CA LEU A 65 4.49 -14.51 12.49
C LEU A 65 3.65 -13.22 12.36
N PHE A 66 2.50 -13.28 11.67
CA PHE A 66 1.55 -12.16 11.66
C PHE A 66 0.97 -11.81 13.04
N HIS A 67 1.11 -12.68 14.04
CA HIS A 67 0.72 -12.40 15.41
C HIS A 67 1.85 -11.79 16.27
N GLN A 68 3.06 -11.67 15.71
CA GLN A 68 4.22 -11.08 16.39
C GLN A 68 4.20 -9.55 16.26
N ASP A 69 4.20 -8.84 17.39
CA ASP A 69 4.23 -7.36 17.38
C ASP A 69 5.47 -6.83 16.67
N ALA A 70 6.61 -7.49 16.82
CA ALA A 70 7.85 -7.10 16.15
C ALA A 70 7.72 -7.03 14.61
N LEU A 71 7.02 -7.99 13.97
CA LEU A 71 6.78 -7.97 12.54
C LEU A 71 5.82 -6.84 12.14
N LEU A 72 4.77 -6.64 12.92
CA LEU A 72 3.76 -5.62 12.63
C LEU A 72 4.32 -4.21 12.82
N ASP A 73 5.10 -3.98 13.87
CA ASP A 73 5.77 -2.71 14.13
C ASP A 73 6.82 -2.40 13.04
N ALA A 74 7.62 -3.40 12.65
CA ALA A 74 8.56 -3.26 11.55
C ALA A 74 7.86 -2.96 10.21
N SER A 75 6.72 -3.62 9.93
CA SER A 75 5.92 -3.36 8.73
C SER A 75 5.34 -1.94 8.73
N LYS A 76 4.82 -1.47 9.87
CA LYS A 76 4.32 -0.10 10.03
C LYS A 76 5.44 0.93 9.87
N ALA A 77 6.62 0.67 10.44
CA ALA A 77 7.81 1.52 10.28
C ALA A 77 8.27 1.58 8.82
N ALA A 78 8.22 0.45 8.09
CA ALA A 78 8.52 0.40 6.66
C ALA A 78 7.54 1.26 5.85
N VAL A 79 6.23 1.22 6.15
CA VAL A 79 5.24 2.12 5.53
C VAL A 79 5.59 3.58 5.81
N ALA A 80 5.93 3.95 7.05
CA ALA A 80 6.27 5.33 7.41
C ALA A 80 7.48 5.85 6.62
N ARG A 81 8.52 5.01 6.47
CA ARG A 81 9.69 5.36 5.66
C ARG A 81 9.36 5.50 4.17
N LEU A 82 8.50 4.63 3.64
CA LEU A 82 8.04 4.69 2.25
C LEU A 82 7.22 5.97 2.01
N VAL A 83 6.33 6.34 2.94
CA VAL A 83 5.57 7.60 2.90
C VAL A 83 6.53 8.78 2.83
N LYS A 84 7.49 8.86 3.75
CA LYS A 84 8.51 9.94 3.76
C LYS A 84 9.28 10.00 2.44
N ALA A 85 9.73 8.86 1.92
CA ALA A 85 10.49 8.79 0.68
C ALA A 85 9.65 9.16 -0.56
N SER A 86 8.33 8.99 -0.51
CA SER A 86 7.43 9.32 -1.61
C SER A 86 7.25 10.81 -1.85
N ALA A 87 7.70 11.69 -0.94
CA ALA A 87 7.56 13.14 -1.07
C ALA A 87 8.15 13.70 -2.38
N GLY A 88 9.23 13.10 -2.87
CA GLY A 88 9.87 13.48 -4.14
C GLY A 88 9.44 12.66 -5.36
N LEU A 89 8.47 11.73 -5.22
CA LEU A 89 8.01 10.88 -6.30
C LEU A 89 6.76 11.46 -6.98
N VAL A 90 6.65 11.22 -8.29
CA VAL A 90 5.48 11.67 -9.07
C VAL A 90 4.38 10.61 -9.16
N SER A 91 4.69 9.37 -8.80
CA SER A 91 3.77 8.24 -8.87
C SER A 91 2.93 8.13 -7.60
N VAL A 92 1.65 7.81 -7.75
CA VAL A 92 0.85 7.22 -6.66
C VAL A 92 1.36 5.80 -6.44
N LEU A 93 1.64 5.43 -5.20
CA LEU A 93 2.08 4.08 -4.82
C LEU A 93 0.92 3.36 -4.13
N VAL A 94 0.67 2.10 -4.51
CA VAL A 94 -0.25 1.21 -3.80
C VAL A 94 0.56 0.02 -3.32
N VAL A 95 0.73 -0.11 -2.00
CA VAL A 95 1.59 -1.13 -1.39
C VAL A 95 0.84 -1.98 -0.38
N GLY A 96 1.10 -3.27 -0.37
CA GLY A 96 0.48 -4.22 0.57
C GLY A 96 1.23 -4.28 1.91
N ALA A 97 0.49 -4.19 3.02
CA ALA A 97 1.05 -4.31 4.37
C ALA A 97 0.01 -4.90 5.36
N PRO A 98 0.45 -5.72 6.34
CA PRO A 98 -0.38 -6.12 7.46
C PRO A 98 -0.44 -4.96 8.47
N LEU A 99 -1.64 -4.47 8.80
CA LEU A 99 -1.82 -3.36 9.71
C LEU A 99 -2.88 -3.67 10.76
N ARG A 100 -2.59 -3.34 12.03
CA ARG A 100 -3.49 -3.55 13.16
C ARG A 100 -4.28 -2.29 13.46
N PHE A 101 -5.61 -2.41 13.46
CA PHE A 101 -6.56 -1.39 13.87
C PHE A 101 -7.69 -2.03 14.66
N GLU A 102 -8.25 -1.33 15.64
CA GLU A 102 -9.42 -1.78 16.41
C GLU A 102 -9.21 -3.18 17.03
N ALA A 103 -7.99 -3.46 17.53
CA ALA A 103 -7.56 -4.77 18.04
C ALA A 103 -7.63 -5.94 17.02
N LYS A 104 -7.80 -5.64 15.73
CA LYS A 104 -7.83 -6.63 14.64
C LYS A 104 -6.69 -6.37 13.66
N LEU A 105 -6.22 -7.45 13.03
CA LEU A 105 -5.22 -7.37 11.96
C LEU A 105 -5.92 -7.39 10.61
N PHE A 106 -5.57 -6.45 9.74
CA PHE A 106 -6.12 -6.33 8.40
C PHE A 106 -5.01 -6.46 7.35
N ASN A 107 -5.33 -7.15 6.27
CA ASN A 107 -4.55 -7.15 5.05
C ASN A 107 -4.91 -5.89 4.26
N CYS A 108 -3.99 -4.92 4.21
CA CYS A 108 -4.25 -3.58 3.70
C CYS A 108 -3.46 -3.28 2.43
N ALA A 109 -4.11 -2.58 1.50
CA ALA A 109 -3.46 -1.79 0.47
C ALA A 109 -3.37 -0.34 0.96
N VAL A 110 -2.15 0.16 1.10
CA VAL A 110 -1.83 1.53 1.52
C VAL A 110 -1.63 2.37 0.27
N VAL A 111 -2.45 3.40 0.09
CA VAL A 111 -2.35 4.34 -1.03
C VAL A 111 -1.52 5.55 -0.58
N ILE A 112 -0.38 5.77 -1.23
CA ILE A 112 0.61 6.78 -0.83
C ILE A 112 0.86 7.74 -1.99
N TYR A 113 0.89 9.03 -1.71
CA TYR A 113 1.26 10.05 -2.69
C TYR A 113 1.93 11.26 -2.03
N ARG A 114 3.08 11.66 -2.55
CA ARG A 114 3.82 12.87 -2.17
C ARG A 114 3.96 13.08 -0.65
N GLY A 115 4.39 12.06 0.06
CA GLY A 115 4.65 12.11 1.49
C GLY A 115 3.41 11.94 2.38
N ARG A 116 2.27 11.56 1.81
CA ARG A 116 1.00 11.38 2.54
C ARG A 116 0.37 10.02 2.24
N VAL A 117 -0.35 9.49 3.22
CA VAL A 117 -1.27 8.36 3.03
C VAL A 117 -2.63 8.91 2.60
N LEU A 118 -3.10 8.53 1.42
CA LEU A 118 -4.40 8.97 0.92
C LEU A 118 -5.56 8.12 1.46
N GLY A 119 -5.28 6.89 1.84
CA GLY A 119 -6.25 5.96 2.41
C GLY A 119 -5.69 4.54 2.55
N LEU A 120 -6.43 3.72 3.29
CA LEU A 120 -6.15 2.33 3.55
C LEU A 120 -7.34 1.50 3.08
N THR A 121 -7.12 0.64 2.08
CA THR A 121 -8.14 -0.30 1.62
C THR A 121 -7.87 -1.67 2.21
N THR A 122 -8.87 -2.25 2.88
CA THR A 122 -8.76 -3.54 3.54
C THR A 122 -9.39 -4.65 2.71
N LYS A 123 -8.78 -5.83 2.74
CA LYS A 123 -9.26 -7.02 2.02
C LYS A 123 -10.60 -7.49 2.59
N THR A 124 -11.60 -7.67 1.72
CA THR A 124 -12.95 -8.10 2.11
C THR A 124 -13.09 -9.62 2.09
N TYR A 125 -12.62 -10.25 1.01
CA TYR A 125 -12.74 -11.69 0.79
C TYR A 125 -11.42 -12.36 1.14
N LEU A 126 -11.41 -13.08 2.25
CA LEU A 126 -10.24 -13.80 2.76
C LEU A 126 -10.33 -15.26 2.28
N PRO A 127 -9.42 -15.73 1.43
CA PRO A 127 -9.37 -17.14 1.03
C PRO A 127 -9.15 -18.01 2.26
N ASN A 128 -10.00 -19.04 2.41
CA ASN A 128 -9.95 -19.98 3.53
C ASN A 128 -10.32 -21.39 3.04
N TYR A 129 -9.59 -21.86 2.03
CA TYR A 129 -9.77 -23.17 1.40
C TYR A 129 -8.41 -23.69 0.90
N ARG A 130 -8.25 -25.00 0.85
CA ARG A 130 -7.00 -25.69 0.52
C ARG A 130 -5.85 -25.19 1.38
N GLU A 131 -4.75 -24.75 0.79
CA GLU A 131 -3.57 -24.17 1.44
C GLU A 131 -3.79 -22.75 2.03
N TYR A 132 -4.91 -22.09 1.71
CA TYR A 132 -5.21 -20.75 2.20
C TYR A 132 -6.05 -20.79 3.47
N TYR A 133 -5.62 -20.06 4.50
CA TYR A 133 -6.30 -19.90 5.79
C TYR A 133 -6.18 -18.47 6.35
N GLU A 134 -6.37 -17.49 5.48
CA GLU A 134 -6.21 -16.07 5.85
C GLU A 134 -7.14 -15.62 6.99
N LYS A 135 -8.29 -16.26 7.18
CA LYS A 135 -9.20 -15.96 8.29
C LYS A 135 -8.61 -16.25 9.67
N ARG A 136 -7.52 -17.04 9.74
CA ARG A 136 -6.77 -17.25 10.97
C ARG A 136 -5.99 -16.00 11.37
N GLN A 137 -5.45 -15.25 10.40
CA GLN A 137 -4.60 -14.09 10.64
C GLN A 137 -5.35 -12.78 10.52
N PHE A 138 -6.23 -12.65 9.51
CA PHE A 138 -6.81 -11.37 9.13
C PHE A 138 -8.32 -11.30 9.36
N ALA A 139 -8.77 -10.12 9.76
CA ALA A 139 -10.18 -9.75 9.76
C ALA A 139 -10.61 -9.26 8.36
N SER A 140 -11.85 -9.58 8.00
CA SER A 140 -12.46 -9.02 6.79
C SER A 140 -12.73 -7.52 6.96
N SER A 141 -12.69 -6.74 5.88
CA SER A 141 -13.08 -5.33 5.92
C SER A 141 -14.49 -5.09 6.45
N ARG A 142 -15.37 -6.07 6.37
CA ARG A 142 -16.74 -6.01 6.92
C ARG A 142 -16.76 -5.94 8.44
N GLU A 143 -15.67 -6.31 9.09
CA GLU A 143 -15.49 -6.27 10.53
C GLU A 143 -14.86 -4.96 11.03
N ALA A 144 -14.49 -4.05 10.12
CA ALA A 144 -14.05 -2.72 10.46
C ALA A 144 -15.22 -1.88 10.98
N ILE A 145 -15.05 -1.26 12.14
CA ILE A 145 -16.09 -0.44 12.79
C ILE A 145 -16.03 0.98 12.26
N ASN A 146 -14.82 1.54 12.18
CA ASN A 146 -14.61 2.91 11.74
C ASN A 146 -14.27 2.98 10.25
N ARG A 147 -14.69 4.08 9.62
CA ARG A 147 -14.33 4.39 8.22
C ARG A 147 -13.10 5.27 8.09
N GLU A 148 -12.55 5.70 9.20
CA GLU A 148 -11.31 6.46 9.31
C GLU A 148 -10.54 5.96 10.52
N VAL A 149 -9.21 5.94 10.41
CA VAL A 149 -8.30 5.53 11.49
C VAL A 149 -7.14 6.52 11.62
N ASP A 150 -6.57 6.60 12.82
CA ASP A 150 -5.35 7.34 13.03
C ASP A 150 -4.15 6.48 12.59
N PHE A 151 -3.47 6.93 11.55
CA PHE A 151 -2.32 6.23 10.99
C PHE A 151 -1.18 7.21 10.70
N LEU A 152 -0.01 6.94 11.28
CA LEU A 152 1.20 7.77 11.17
C LEU A 152 0.97 9.25 11.57
N GLY A 153 0.07 9.50 12.51
CA GLY A 153 -0.24 10.85 13.02
C GLY A 153 -1.25 11.62 12.19
N GLU A 154 -1.83 11.02 11.17
CA GLU A 154 -2.90 11.59 10.36
C GLU A 154 -4.16 10.73 10.44
N ARG A 155 -5.34 11.37 10.38
CA ARG A 155 -6.61 10.66 10.24
C ARG A 155 -6.86 10.37 8.77
N VAL A 156 -6.91 9.08 8.42
CA VAL A 156 -7.00 8.61 7.03
C VAL A 156 -8.23 7.75 6.79
N PRO A 157 -8.81 7.80 5.60
CA PRO A 157 -9.91 6.92 5.20
C PRO A 157 -9.50 5.44 5.29
N PHE A 158 -10.41 4.60 5.82
CA PHE A 158 -10.19 3.19 6.07
C PHE A 158 -11.40 2.35 5.67
N GLY A 159 -11.21 1.23 4.98
CA GLY A 159 -12.28 0.33 4.60
C GLY A 159 -12.19 -0.17 3.17
N ASN A 160 -13.26 -0.81 2.67
CA ASN A 160 -13.32 -1.40 1.33
C ASN A 160 -13.93 -0.49 0.27
N ASP A 161 -14.47 0.66 0.65
CA ASP A 161 -15.12 1.64 -0.24
C ASP A 161 -14.20 2.80 -0.65
N GLN A 162 -12.89 2.66 -0.39
CA GLN A 162 -11.90 3.73 -0.62
C GLN A 162 -11.37 3.76 -2.06
N ILE A 163 -11.64 2.72 -2.87
CA ILE A 163 -11.23 2.66 -4.27
C ILE A 163 -11.89 3.81 -5.04
N GLY A 164 -11.08 4.68 -5.64
CA GLY A 164 -11.53 5.87 -6.36
C GLY A 164 -11.62 7.16 -5.55
N ARG A 165 -11.67 7.13 -4.22
CA ARG A 165 -11.70 8.36 -3.40
C ARG A 165 -10.40 9.14 -3.41
N ALA A 166 -9.27 8.45 -3.55
CA ALA A 166 -7.96 9.08 -3.65
C ALA A 166 -7.83 10.01 -4.88
N SER A 167 -8.51 9.69 -5.98
CA SER A 167 -8.49 10.49 -7.21
C SER A 167 -9.39 11.74 -7.15
N CYS A 168 -10.36 11.81 -6.22
CA CYS A 168 -11.30 12.90 -6.13
C CYS A 168 -10.81 14.07 -5.26
N ARG A 169 -9.88 13.88 -4.34
CA ARG A 169 -9.37 14.93 -3.43
C ARG A 169 -8.29 15.83 -4.03
N GLU A 170 -7.72 15.48 -5.17
CA GLU A 170 -6.63 16.26 -5.80
C GLU A 170 -7.03 16.99 -7.08
N ARG A 171 -8.31 17.11 -7.37
CA ARG A 171 -8.80 18.01 -8.42
C ARG A 171 -9.10 19.40 -7.82
N VAL A 172 -8.06 20.09 -7.39
CA VAL A 172 -8.10 21.55 -7.19
C VAL A 172 -6.84 22.14 -7.78
#